data_cf276bedaa0d6debc3e9bd96b3be04a6
#
_entry.id   cf276bedaa0d6debc3e9bd96b3be04a6
#
_cell.length_a   1.000
_cell.length_b   1.000
_cell.length_c   1.000
_cell.angle_alpha   90.00
_cell.angle_beta   90.00
_cell.angle_gamma   90.00
#
_symmetry.space_group_name_H-M   'P 1'
#
loop_
_entity.id
_entity.type
_entity.pdbx_description
1 polymer ?
#
loop_
_entity_poly.entity_id
_entity_poly.type
_entity_poly.pdbx_seq_one_letter_code
_entity_poly.pdbx_strand_id
1 'polypeptide(L)'
;MKKLIALIVAALLALSAVAFAETYRSDDITFEYDEKAFEVSLDDRTDDETTVVLHGKNEAWGNTFISFYLKDLDDGEQFPTMEEMSQIPDTTVTQGDWNGYKNVFMYTLEYDDGTSEHFFIAPVMDKDDKEIEDVLTVHIGITKLDDEDAAMARDDTISAVVDTLKVND
;
A
#
# COMPACT_ATOMS: atom_id res chain seq x y z
N MET A 1 -23.75 -19.05 30.86
CA MET A 1 -23.42 -19.88 29.69
C MET A 1 -23.49 -19.14 28.36
N LYS A 2 -24.61 -18.48 27.97
CA LYS A 2 -24.71 -17.78 26.67
C LYS A 2 -23.65 -16.69 26.45
N LYS A 3 -23.27 -15.93 27.49
CA LYS A 3 -22.23 -14.88 27.39
C LYS A 3 -20.81 -15.44 27.23
N LEU A 4 -20.52 -16.61 27.80
CA LEU A 4 -19.24 -17.30 27.68
C LEU A 4 -19.05 -17.88 26.27
N ILE A 5 -20.12 -18.44 25.70
CA ILE A 5 -20.11 -18.95 24.31
C ILE A 5 -19.92 -17.83 23.31
N ALA A 6 -20.59 -16.67 23.50
CA ALA A 6 -20.40 -15.50 22.64
C ALA A 6 -18.95 -14.96 22.68
N LEU A 7 -18.32 -14.99 23.87
CA LEU A 7 -16.93 -14.56 24.03
C LEU A 7 -15.93 -15.52 23.35
N ILE A 8 -16.19 -16.82 23.45
CA ILE A 8 -15.37 -17.84 22.79
C ILE A 8 -15.51 -17.77 21.27
N VAL A 9 -16.73 -17.55 20.76
CA VAL A 9 -16.97 -17.38 19.31
C VAL A 9 -16.31 -16.09 18.79
N ALA A 10 -16.40 -14.99 19.53
CA ALA A 10 -15.72 -13.74 19.16
C ALA A 10 -14.18 -13.88 19.20
N ALA A 11 -13.64 -14.62 20.19
CA ALA A 11 -12.20 -14.89 20.25
C ALA A 11 -11.73 -15.84 19.14
N LEU A 12 -12.54 -16.83 18.75
CA LEU A 12 -12.26 -17.72 17.62
C LEU A 12 -12.35 -17.00 16.27
N LEU A 13 -13.28 -16.04 16.11
CA LEU A 13 -13.37 -15.21 14.90
C LEU A 13 -12.20 -14.22 14.83
N ALA A 14 -11.77 -13.64 15.94
CA ALA A 14 -10.58 -12.77 15.99
C ALA A 14 -9.30 -13.56 15.71
N LEU A 15 -9.18 -14.80 16.21
CA LEU A 15 -8.05 -15.68 15.90
C LEU A 15 -8.07 -16.21 14.45
N SER A 16 -9.23 -16.32 13.82
CA SER A 16 -9.32 -16.74 12.42
C SER A 16 -8.97 -15.61 11.44
N ALA A 17 -9.13 -14.35 11.83
CA ALA A 17 -8.70 -13.21 11.02
C ALA A 17 -7.16 -13.04 11.00
N VAL A 18 -6.47 -13.49 12.04
CA VAL A 18 -4.98 -13.44 12.14
C VAL A 18 -4.32 -14.69 11.51
N ALA A 19 -5.07 -15.75 11.18
CA ALA A 19 -4.50 -17.07 10.87
C ALA A 19 -4.07 -17.27 9.40
N PHE A 20 -4.15 -16.24 8.53
CA PHE A 20 -3.86 -16.38 7.10
C PHE A 20 -3.07 -15.22 6.47
N ALA A 21 -2.51 -14.33 7.25
CA ALA A 21 -1.62 -13.30 6.73
C ALA A 21 -0.21 -13.90 6.56
N GLU A 22 0.29 -13.91 5.34
CA GLU A 22 1.69 -14.16 5.07
C GLU A 22 2.47 -12.86 5.26
N THR A 23 3.71 -12.96 5.76
CA THR A 23 4.58 -11.78 5.90
C THR A 23 5.56 -11.78 4.75
N TYR A 24 5.48 -10.78 3.88
CA TYR A 24 6.58 -10.45 2.98
C TYR A 24 7.67 -9.74 3.78
N ARG A 25 8.91 -10.12 3.57
CA ARG A 25 10.08 -9.49 4.19
C ARG A 25 11.25 -9.45 3.24
N SER A 26 11.76 -8.25 3.03
CA SER A 26 13.08 -8.00 2.45
C SER A 26 13.98 -7.27 3.45
N ASP A 27 15.16 -6.89 3.00
CA ASP A 27 16.04 -6.01 3.79
C ASP A 27 15.44 -4.61 3.88
N ASP A 28 14.70 -4.15 2.86
CA ASP A 28 14.23 -2.78 2.71
C ASP A 28 12.79 -2.58 3.18
N ILE A 29 11.87 -3.52 2.89
CA ILE A 29 10.45 -3.41 3.23
C ILE A 29 9.87 -4.68 3.83
N THR A 30 8.88 -4.50 4.68
CA THR A 30 8.08 -5.59 5.28
C THR A 30 6.62 -5.23 5.26
N PHE A 31 5.75 -6.18 4.92
CA PHE A 31 4.28 -6.04 5.03
C PHE A 31 3.61 -7.41 5.19
N GLU A 32 2.35 -7.40 5.62
CA GLU A 32 1.52 -8.60 5.73
C GLU A 32 0.47 -8.60 4.61
N TYR A 33 0.16 -9.77 4.05
CA TYR A 33 -0.86 -9.92 3.01
C TYR A 33 -1.55 -11.28 3.11
N ASP A 34 -2.80 -11.36 2.62
CA ASP A 34 -3.51 -12.63 2.47
C ASP A 34 -3.09 -13.30 1.15
N GLU A 35 -2.36 -14.41 1.22
CA GLU A 35 -1.92 -15.19 0.06
C GLU A 35 -3.07 -15.75 -0.80
N LYS A 36 -4.29 -15.80 -0.26
CA LYS A 36 -5.49 -16.18 -1.04
C LYS A 36 -6.04 -15.04 -1.85
N ALA A 37 -5.83 -13.81 -1.37
CA ALA A 37 -6.29 -12.58 -2.01
C ALA A 37 -5.29 -12.03 -3.02
N PHE A 38 -4.00 -12.13 -2.70
CA PHE A 38 -2.89 -11.59 -3.50
C PHE A 38 -1.81 -12.62 -3.78
N GLU A 39 -1.03 -12.37 -4.82
CA GLU A 39 0.24 -13.03 -5.10
C GLU A 39 1.32 -11.98 -5.37
N VAL A 40 2.54 -12.26 -4.93
CA VAL A 40 3.72 -11.45 -5.30
C VAL A 40 4.05 -11.80 -6.76
N SER A 41 3.83 -10.85 -7.65
CA SER A 41 4.03 -11.04 -9.11
C SER A 41 5.36 -10.48 -9.60
N LEU A 42 5.93 -9.52 -8.88
CA LEU A 42 7.25 -8.95 -9.10
C LEU A 42 7.93 -8.73 -7.75
N ASP A 43 9.21 -9.05 -7.69
CA ASP A 43 10.12 -8.77 -6.59
C ASP A 43 11.49 -8.48 -7.25
N ASP A 44 11.75 -7.20 -7.51
CA ASP A 44 12.96 -6.73 -8.20
C ASP A 44 13.70 -5.76 -7.27
N ARG A 45 14.98 -6.04 -7.06
CA ARG A 45 15.83 -5.30 -6.13
C ARG A 45 17.19 -5.04 -6.75
N THR A 46 17.62 -3.83 -6.56
CA THR A 46 18.99 -3.36 -6.86
C THR A 46 19.61 -2.79 -5.58
N ASP A 47 20.82 -2.25 -5.68
CA ASP A 47 21.46 -1.60 -4.53
C ASP A 47 20.72 -0.31 -4.13
N ASP A 48 20.04 0.35 -5.08
CA ASP A 48 19.43 1.68 -4.90
C ASP A 48 17.87 1.66 -4.98
N GLU A 49 17.27 0.54 -5.39
CA GLU A 49 15.82 0.48 -5.63
C GLU A 49 15.23 -0.89 -5.27
N THR A 50 14.06 -0.87 -4.63
CA THR A 50 13.25 -2.07 -4.37
C THR A 50 11.85 -1.89 -4.94
N THR A 51 11.42 -2.83 -5.78
CA THR A 51 10.06 -2.88 -6.34
C THR A 51 9.40 -4.20 -6.01
N VAL A 52 8.24 -4.14 -5.35
CA VAL A 52 7.41 -5.32 -5.09
C VAL A 52 5.99 -5.07 -5.58
N VAL A 53 5.45 -5.98 -6.36
CA VAL A 53 4.08 -5.89 -6.88
C VAL A 53 3.26 -7.10 -6.43
N LEU A 54 2.12 -6.80 -5.82
CA LEU A 54 1.07 -7.75 -5.49
C LEU A 54 -0.04 -7.66 -6.54
N HIS A 55 -0.44 -8.78 -7.12
CA HIS A 55 -1.64 -8.87 -7.95
C HIS A 55 -2.78 -9.57 -7.21
N GLY A 56 -3.99 -9.02 -7.37
CA GLY A 56 -5.21 -9.63 -6.86
C GLY A 56 -5.51 -10.95 -7.57
N LYS A 57 -5.76 -12.00 -6.79
CA LYS A 57 -6.08 -13.35 -7.30
C LYS A 57 -7.57 -13.56 -7.53
N ASN A 58 -8.41 -12.68 -6.99
CA ASN A 58 -9.84 -12.77 -7.14
C ASN A 58 -10.29 -12.15 -8.48
N GLU A 59 -10.70 -12.98 -9.43
CA GLU A 59 -11.16 -12.53 -10.74
C GLU A 59 -12.32 -11.51 -10.67
N ALA A 60 -13.14 -11.56 -9.61
CA ALA A 60 -14.21 -10.59 -9.40
C ALA A 60 -13.70 -9.17 -9.07
N TRP A 61 -12.44 -9.02 -8.68
CA TRP A 61 -11.82 -7.72 -8.41
C TRP A 61 -11.26 -7.03 -9.66
N GLY A 62 -11.32 -7.70 -10.82
CA GLY A 62 -10.73 -7.20 -12.05
C GLY A 62 -9.21 -7.05 -11.94
N ASN A 63 -8.66 -6.04 -12.61
CA ASN A 63 -7.23 -5.77 -12.57
C ASN A 63 -6.87 -4.94 -11.33
N THR A 64 -6.74 -5.63 -10.17
CA THR A 64 -6.35 -5.01 -8.90
C THR A 64 -4.90 -5.34 -8.58
N PHE A 65 -4.11 -4.32 -8.26
CA PHE A 65 -2.72 -4.51 -7.84
C PHE A 65 -2.30 -3.49 -6.78
N ILE A 66 -1.25 -3.82 -6.04
CA ILE A 66 -0.55 -2.93 -5.11
C ILE A 66 0.93 -3.01 -5.48
N SER A 67 1.56 -1.87 -5.75
CA SER A 67 2.99 -1.77 -5.98
C SER A 67 3.64 -0.94 -4.87
N PHE A 68 4.72 -1.45 -4.32
CA PHE A 68 5.61 -0.75 -3.42
C PHE A 68 6.91 -0.50 -4.16
N TYR A 69 7.31 0.75 -4.24
CA TYR A 69 8.57 1.17 -4.82
C TYR A 69 9.30 2.04 -3.82
N LEU A 70 10.44 1.58 -3.38
CA LEU A 70 11.37 2.31 -2.53
C LEU A 70 12.61 2.66 -3.36
N LYS A 71 13.03 3.90 -3.31
CA LYS A 71 14.21 4.41 -4.01
C LYS A 71 15.05 5.23 -3.05
N ASP A 72 16.33 4.91 -2.96
CA ASP A 72 17.33 5.75 -2.30
C ASP A 72 17.48 7.07 -3.05
N LEU A 73 17.63 8.17 -2.33
CA LEU A 73 17.93 9.45 -2.94
C LEU A 73 19.44 9.61 -3.14
N ASP A 74 19.86 9.76 -4.38
CA ASP A 74 21.24 10.05 -4.74
C ASP A 74 21.71 11.41 -4.19
N ASP A 75 23.04 11.58 -4.05
CA ASP A 75 23.65 12.84 -3.64
C ASP A 75 23.17 14.03 -4.48
N GLY A 76 22.37 14.90 -3.87
CA GLY A 76 21.81 16.10 -4.49
C GLY A 76 20.41 15.93 -5.07
N GLU A 77 19.83 14.73 -5.07
CA GLU A 77 18.40 14.53 -5.29
C GLU A 77 17.61 15.05 -4.08
N GLN A 78 16.38 15.44 -4.30
CA GLN A 78 15.51 15.94 -3.26
C GLN A 78 14.11 15.33 -3.40
N PHE A 79 13.46 15.14 -2.28
CA PHE A 79 12.04 14.81 -2.28
C PHE A 79 11.27 15.88 -3.05
N PRO A 80 10.31 15.50 -3.92
CA PRO A 80 9.59 16.44 -4.75
C PRO A 80 8.86 17.51 -3.94
N THR A 81 8.75 18.70 -4.50
CA THR A 81 7.99 19.81 -3.92
C THR A 81 6.53 19.77 -4.34
N MET A 82 5.64 20.44 -3.59
CA MET A 82 4.24 20.59 -3.99
C MET A 82 4.10 21.29 -5.35
N GLU A 83 5.00 22.20 -5.72
CA GLU A 83 4.99 22.88 -7.01
C GLU A 83 5.23 21.88 -8.15
N GLU A 84 6.21 20.99 -8.01
CA GLU A 84 6.52 19.95 -8.98
C GLU A 84 5.37 18.94 -9.07
N MET A 85 4.86 18.48 -7.93
CA MET A 85 3.74 17.54 -7.88
C MET A 85 2.46 18.13 -8.49
N SER A 86 2.22 19.42 -8.34
CA SER A 86 1.06 20.11 -8.94
C SER A 86 1.10 20.21 -10.46
N GLN A 87 2.23 19.85 -11.11
CA GLN A 87 2.35 19.81 -12.56
C GLN A 87 1.86 18.49 -13.18
N ILE A 88 1.48 17.49 -12.36
CA ILE A 88 0.90 16.22 -12.85
C ILE A 88 -0.44 16.57 -13.53
N PRO A 89 -0.60 16.28 -14.85
CA PRO A 89 -1.81 16.62 -15.58
C PRO A 89 -3.05 15.91 -15.04
N ASP A 90 -4.19 16.58 -15.11
CA ASP A 90 -5.52 16.02 -14.82
C ASP A 90 -5.68 15.44 -13.40
N THR A 91 -4.86 15.92 -12.45
CA THR A 91 -4.92 15.47 -11.06
C THR A 91 -5.06 16.63 -10.08
N THR A 92 -5.55 16.30 -8.88
CA THR A 92 -5.46 17.16 -7.70
C THR A 92 -4.56 16.49 -6.70
N VAL A 93 -3.37 17.05 -6.52
CA VAL A 93 -2.43 16.55 -5.51
C VAL A 93 -2.76 17.17 -4.16
N THR A 94 -2.82 16.34 -3.13
CA THR A 94 -2.95 16.76 -1.73
C THR A 94 -1.70 16.35 -0.96
N GLN A 95 -1.43 17.02 0.16
CA GLN A 95 -0.34 16.67 1.05
C GLN A 95 -0.87 16.50 2.47
N GLY A 96 -0.45 15.44 3.16
CA GLY A 96 -0.89 15.13 4.51
C GLY A 96 -0.11 13.99 5.14
N ASP A 97 -0.52 13.58 6.32
CA ASP A 97 0.03 12.41 7.00
C ASP A 97 -0.72 11.15 6.54
N TRP A 98 0.01 10.07 6.30
CA TRP A 98 -0.54 8.80 5.86
C TRP A 98 0.33 7.63 6.36
N ASN A 99 -0.30 6.61 6.93
CA ASN A 99 0.34 5.36 7.40
C ASN A 99 1.59 5.58 8.29
N GLY A 100 1.57 6.61 9.13
CA GLY A 100 2.70 6.97 10.00
C GLY A 100 3.74 7.89 9.33
N TYR A 101 3.73 7.99 8.00
CA TYR A 101 4.58 8.93 7.26
C TYR A 101 3.98 10.33 7.27
N LYS A 102 4.83 11.35 7.29
CA LYS A 102 4.44 12.77 7.25
C LYS A 102 4.74 13.36 5.88
N ASN A 103 3.99 14.41 5.53
CA ASN A 103 4.19 15.15 4.28
C ASN A 103 4.04 14.30 3.01
N VAL A 104 3.22 13.25 3.06
CA VAL A 104 2.93 12.37 1.93
C VAL A 104 2.14 13.11 0.87
N PHE A 105 2.56 13.02 -0.39
CA PHE A 105 1.75 13.45 -1.52
C PHE A 105 0.78 12.33 -1.92
N MET A 106 -0.48 12.71 -2.13
CA MET A 106 -1.55 11.79 -2.49
C MET A 106 -2.31 12.31 -3.69
N TYR A 107 -2.53 11.47 -4.69
CA TYR A 107 -3.36 11.80 -5.85
C TYR A 107 -3.97 10.55 -6.47
N THR A 108 -4.99 10.75 -7.30
CA THR A 108 -5.69 9.68 -8.02
C THR A 108 -5.77 10.04 -9.49
N LEU A 109 -5.52 9.05 -10.33
CA LEU A 109 -5.81 9.07 -11.77
C LEU A 109 -7.08 8.25 -12.00
N GLU A 110 -8.05 8.80 -12.70
CA GLU A 110 -9.28 8.11 -13.09
C GLU A 110 -9.30 7.94 -14.61
N TYR A 111 -9.69 6.74 -15.08
CA TYR A 111 -9.71 6.40 -16.50
C TYR A 111 -11.15 6.15 -16.97
N ASP A 112 -11.39 6.40 -18.26
CA ASP A 112 -12.72 6.26 -18.89
C ASP A 112 -13.28 4.82 -18.86
N ASP A 113 -12.39 3.82 -18.71
CA ASP A 113 -12.77 2.41 -18.61
C ASP A 113 -13.22 1.99 -17.20
N GLY A 114 -13.26 2.93 -16.27
CA GLY A 114 -13.65 2.71 -14.88
C GLY A 114 -12.54 2.17 -14.00
N THR A 115 -11.28 2.19 -14.48
CA THR A 115 -10.12 1.97 -13.62
C THR A 115 -9.71 3.26 -12.91
N SER A 116 -9.07 3.12 -11.75
CA SER A 116 -8.41 4.22 -11.07
C SER A 116 -7.09 3.78 -10.47
N GLU A 117 -6.16 4.71 -10.37
CA GLU A 117 -4.85 4.50 -9.77
C GLU A 117 -4.62 5.52 -8.67
N HIS A 118 -4.29 5.04 -7.47
CA HIS A 118 -4.03 5.86 -6.30
C HIS A 118 -2.55 5.84 -5.98
N PHE A 119 -1.97 7.00 -5.79
CA PHE A 119 -0.56 7.18 -5.50
C PHE A 119 -0.36 7.85 -4.14
N PHE A 120 0.57 7.29 -3.37
CA PHE A 120 1.05 7.83 -2.11
C PHE A 120 2.56 7.89 -2.19
N ILE A 121 3.13 9.09 -2.16
CA ILE A 121 4.57 9.33 -2.26
C ILE A 121 5.03 9.90 -0.93
N ALA A 122 5.76 9.09 -0.18
CA ALA A 122 6.17 9.39 1.18
C ALA A 122 7.68 9.60 1.27
N PRO A 123 8.14 10.62 2.00
CA PRO A 123 9.53 10.72 2.39
C PRO A 123 9.83 9.70 3.49
N VAL A 124 10.93 8.99 3.37
CA VAL A 124 11.50 8.13 4.42
C VAL A 124 12.69 8.85 5.03
N MET A 125 12.66 9.01 6.33
CA MET A 125 13.68 9.75 7.06
C MET A 125 14.82 8.81 7.48
N ASP A 126 16.02 9.38 7.59
CA ASP A 126 17.15 8.69 8.19
C ASP A 126 16.88 8.35 9.67
N LYS A 127 17.70 7.48 10.26
CA LYS A 127 17.57 7.02 11.66
C LYS A 127 17.55 8.12 12.71
N ASP A 128 18.05 9.29 12.35
CA ASP A 128 18.14 10.46 13.23
C ASP A 128 17.00 11.46 13.00
N ASP A 129 16.05 11.20 12.08
CA ASP A 129 14.94 12.07 11.65
C ASP A 129 15.42 13.45 11.12
N LYS A 130 16.59 13.51 10.48
CA LYS A 130 17.19 14.76 10.04
C LYS A 130 17.12 15.00 8.54
N GLU A 131 17.29 13.95 7.77
CA GLU A 131 17.36 14.01 6.31
C GLU A 131 16.40 12.98 5.71
N ILE A 132 15.91 13.25 4.50
CA ILE A 132 15.15 12.27 3.74
C ILE A 132 16.18 11.39 3.04
N GLU A 133 16.19 10.10 3.38
CA GLU A 133 17.11 9.11 2.84
C GLU A 133 16.49 8.45 1.60
N ASP A 134 15.19 8.10 1.68
CA ASP A 134 14.50 7.40 0.60
C ASP A 134 13.16 8.02 0.24
N VAL A 135 12.63 7.60 -0.90
CA VAL A 135 11.27 7.87 -1.33
C VAL A 135 10.51 6.56 -1.48
N LEU A 136 9.47 6.40 -0.66
CA LEU A 136 8.51 5.32 -0.79
C LEU A 136 7.34 5.76 -1.66
N THR A 137 7.09 5.05 -2.76
CA THR A 137 5.87 5.18 -3.55
C THR A 137 4.99 3.95 -3.37
N VAL A 138 3.75 4.16 -2.92
CA VAL A 138 2.71 3.13 -2.93
C VAL A 138 1.73 3.46 -4.05
N HIS A 139 1.58 2.54 -4.98
CA HIS A 139 0.71 2.67 -6.14
C HIS A 139 -0.33 1.56 -6.13
N ILE A 140 -1.61 1.92 -6.11
CA ILE A 140 -2.72 0.98 -6.03
C ILE A 140 -3.58 1.17 -7.27
N GLY A 141 -3.66 0.14 -8.11
CA GLY A 141 -4.57 0.09 -9.25
C GLY A 141 -5.81 -0.72 -8.92
N ILE A 142 -6.98 -0.14 -9.21
CA ILE A 142 -8.28 -0.78 -8.98
C ILE A 142 -9.21 -0.62 -10.18
N THR A 143 -10.02 -1.65 -10.43
CA THR A 143 -11.13 -1.58 -11.39
C THR A 143 -12.43 -1.30 -10.64
N LYS A 144 -13.29 -0.43 -11.19
CA LYS A 144 -14.62 -0.20 -10.63
C LYS A 144 -15.43 -1.49 -10.68
N LEU A 145 -16.04 -1.84 -9.55
CA LEU A 145 -16.94 -2.99 -9.45
C LEU A 145 -18.37 -2.50 -9.31
N ASP A 146 -19.31 -3.20 -9.95
CA ASP A 146 -20.76 -2.93 -9.82
C ASP A 146 -21.32 -3.48 -8.51
N ASP A 147 -20.67 -4.49 -7.92
CA ASP A 147 -21.02 -5.09 -6.64
C ASP A 147 -20.32 -4.33 -5.50
N GLU A 148 -21.10 -3.58 -4.73
CA GLU A 148 -20.59 -2.75 -3.62
C GLU A 148 -19.96 -3.58 -2.49
N ASP A 149 -20.51 -4.78 -2.20
CA ASP A 149 -19.96 -5.66 -1.15
C ASP A 149 -18.61 -6.23 -1.59
N ALA A 150 -18.46 -6.60 -2.86
CA ALA A 150 -17.19 -7.05 -3.43
C ALA A 150 -16.15 -5.92 -3.47
N ALA A 151 -16.57 -4.70 -3.81
CA ALA A 151 -15.69 -3.53 -3.81
C ALA A 151 -15.18 -3.23 -2.39
N MET A 152 -16.07 -3.20 -1.40
CA MET A 152 -15.72 -2.97 -0.01
C MET A 152 -14.77 -4.06 0.53
N ALA A 153 -15.05 -5.34 0.26
CA ALA A 153 -14.19 -6.44 0.68
C ALA A 153 -12.79 -6.35 0.06
N ARG A 154 -12.68 -5.93 -1.20
CA ARG A 154 -11.40 -5.66 -1.86
C ARG A 154 -10.65 -4.52 -1.18
N ASP A 155 -11.32 -3.38 -0.97
CA ASP A 155 -10.71 -2.18 -0.40
C ASP A 155 -10.25 -2.40 1.04
N ASP A 156 -11.02 -3.15 1.85
CA ASP A 156 -10.61 -3.59 3.19
C ASP A 156 -9.35 -4.48 3.14
N THR A 157 -9.27 -5.37 2.14
CA THR A 157 -8.11 -6.26 1.97
C THR A 157 -6.86 -5.49 1.52
N ILE A 158 -7.02 -4.51 0.62
CA ILE A 158 -5.93 -3.59 0.20
C ILE A 158 -5.44 -2.79 1.42
N SER A 159 -6.37 -2.19 2.18
CA SER A 159 -6.03 -1.41 3.37
C SER A 159 -5.25 -2.24 4.40
N ALA A 160 -5.66 -3.49 4.63
CA ALA A 160 -4.96 -4.39 5.55
C ALA A 160 -3.50 -4.64 5.15
N VAL A 161 -3.19 -4.74 3.85
CA VAL A 161 -1.80 -4.85 3.36
C VAL A 161 -1.04 -3.55 3.61
N VAL A 162 -1.61 -2.43 3.18
CA VAL A 162 -0.96 -1.12 3.24
C VAL A 162 -0.71 -0.67 4.68
N ASP A 163 -1.65 -0.93 5.60
CA ASP A 163 -1.54 -0.55 7.02
C ASP A 163 -0.41 -1.29 7.75
N THR A 164 0.08 -2.41 7.20
CA THR A 164 1.19 -3.18 7.78
C THR A 164 2.54 -2.87 7.13
N LEU A 165 2.58 -2.06 6.06
CA LEU A 165 3.79 -1.69 5.36
C LEU A 165 4.75 -0.92 6.26
N LYS A 166 6.01 -1.36 6.24
CA LYS A 166 7.13 -0.71 6.93
C LYS A 166 8.34 -0.69 6.01
N VAL A 167 9.03 0.42 5.99
CA VAL A 167 10.41 0.50 5.51
C VAL A 167 11.31 0.06 6.66
N ASN A 168 12.26 -0.81 6.37
CA ASN A 168 13.20 -1.34 7.35
C ASN A 168 14.40 -0.39 7.44
N ASP A 169 14.97 -0.26 8.65
CA ASP A 169 16.21 0.52 8.92
C ASP A 169 17.46 -0.32 8.65
#